data_104150d30219b69969747c9a8b5a470b
#
_entry.id   104150d30219b69969747c9a8b5a470b
#
_cell.length_a   1.000
_cell.length_b   1.000
_cell.length_c   1.000
_cell.angle_alpha   90.00
_cell.angle_beta   90.00
_cell.angle_gamma   90.00
#
_symmetry.space_group_name_H-M   'P 1'
#
loop_
_entity.id
_entity.type
_entity.pdbx_description
1 polymer ?
#
loop_
_entity_poly.entity_id
_entity_poly.type
_entity_poly.pdbx_seq_one_letter_code
_entity_poly.pdbx_strand_id
1 'polypeptide(L)'
;SDYGEVFQDHVIIDALAEVSPTIQKANPDFALWRRLQKHGRSALTAEELSGPDADPSDVDGRLDSAGWKLDKWKFLPMLKRSLALYPDMEWFVFVEPDTHIFWSSTLAYLRTLNPDKPQYVGAQMQIGESVFAHGGSAFILSHTSVRAAVALFEEQKDFWESMIDQHWAGDSILGDVLRKSGTELTWAWPTFQGMKPGAIDYATVDYDKREYCYPVISSHHMSSKEIEELWLFEQVWMARGHDFVRHRDVFHGYIMPQIRLRGDNRAHWNNLSGDFDNAMDAQGFVGCRWRCRTNATCVQYSFKDSKCAMTDVPRLGEYQRDVYSGWELGRVQQIANDMAPCGNEGWIK
;
A
#
# COMPACT_ATOMS: atom_id res chain seq x y z
N SER A 1 -0.41 -16.81 -4.00
CA SER A 1 0.86 -17.21 -3.40
C SER A 1 1.76 -17.89 -4.44
N ASP A 2 3.05 -18.05 -4.12
CA ASP A 2 4.06 -18.77 -4.92
C ASP A 2 4.06 -20.29 -4.65
N TYR A 3 3.27 -20.71 -3.67
CA TYR A 3 3.24 -22.09 -3.20
C TYR A 3 1.83 -22.45 -2.71
N GLY A 4 1.34 -23.60 -3.14
CA GLY A 4 0.05 -24.14 -2.72
C GLY A 4 0.17 -24.88 -1.39
N GLU A 5 -0.65 -24.53 -0.41
CA GLU A 5 -0.66 -25.16 0.92
C GLU A 5 -2.00 -24.95 1.62
N VAL A 6 -2.15 -25.51 2.81
CA VAL A 6 -3.25 -25.18 3.73
C VAL A 6 -2.67 -24.44 4.93
N PHE A 7 -3.21 -23.24 5.21
CA PHE A 7 -2.84 -22.43 6.35
C PHE A 7 -4.09 -22.06 7.15
N GLN A 8 -4.14 -22.42 8.42
CA GLN A 8 -5.29 -22.17 9.32
C GLN A 8 -6.64 -22.53 8.66
N ASP A 9 -6.73 -23.75 8.10
CA ASP A 9 -7.90 -24.28 7.40
C ASP A 9 -8.28 -23.58 6.08
N HIS A 10 -7.47 -22.63 5.62
CA HIS A 10 -7.63 -21.97 4.32
C HIS A 10 -6.69 -22.58 3.27
N VAL A 11 -7.24 -22.88 2.10
CA VAL A 11 -6.45 -23.33 0.94
C VAL A 11 -5.75 -22.13 0.30
N ILE A 12 -4.44 -22.14 0.36
CA ILE A 12 -3.59 -21.17 -0.33
C ILE A 12 -3.28 -21.71 -1.73
N ILE A 13 -3.58 -20.91 -2.75
CA ILE A 13 -3.48 -21.32 -4.14
C ILE A 13 -2.16 -20.82 -4.72
N ASP A 14 -1.44 -21.71 -5.41
CA ASP A 14 -0.29 -21.35 -6.22
C ASP A 14 -0.76 -20.68 -7.52
N ALA A 15 -0.59 -19.37 -7.61
CA ALA A 15 -0.93 -18.59 -8.79
C ALA A 15 0.00 -18.88 -9.96
N LEU A 16 1.26 -19.23 -9.68
CA LEU A 16 2.29 -19.48 -10.69
C LEU A 16 2.12 -20.83 -11.41
N ALA A 17 1.32 -21.73 -10.86
CA ALA A 17 1.01 -23.01 -11.51
C ALA A 17 0.32 -22.86 -12.88
N GLU A 18 -0.31 -21.71 -13.16
CA GLU A 18 -0.98 -21.40 -14.43
C GLU A 18 -0.04 -20.83 -15.51
N VAL A 19 1.19 -20.46 -15.17
CA VAL A 19 2.21 -20.00 -16.12
C VAL A 19 2.67 -21.17 -17.01
N SER A 20 3.03 -20.89 -18.26
CA SER A 20 3.43 -21.92 -19.22
C SER A 20 4.58 -22.79 -18.72
N PRO A 21 4.51 -24.13 -18.85
CA PRO A 21 5.52 -25.06 -18.32
C PRO A 21 6.93 -24.81 -18.86
N THR A 22 7.06 -24.27 -20.06
CA THR A 22 8.36 -23.90 -20.65
C THR A 22 9.02 -22.77 -19.84
N ILE A 23 8.26 -21.76 -19.41
CA ILE A 23 8.72 -20.64 -18.59
C ILE A 23 9.04 -21.14 -17.18
N GLN A 24 8.14 -21.87 -16.53
CA GLN A 24 8.36 -22.45 -15.20
C GLN A 24 9.66 -23.27 -15.14
N LYS A 25 10.00 -23.98 -16.22
CA LYS A 25 11.18 -24.83 -16.30
C LYS A 25 12.46 -24.06 -16.60
N ALA A 26 12.43 -23.11 -17.53
CA ALA A 26 13.62 -22.51 -18.11
C ALA A 26 13.94 -21.09 -17.57
N ASN A 27 12.92 -20.32 -17.18
CA ASN A 27 13.12 -18.93 -16.78
C ASN A 27 13.82 -18.87 -15.40
N PRO A 28 14.87 -18.04 -15.26
CA PRO A 28 15.60 -17.88 -14.00
C PRO A 28 14.75 -17.34 -12.84
N ASP A 29 13.72 -16.51 -13.10
CA ASP A 29 12.81 -15.99 -12.08
C ASP A 29 12.13 -17.12 -11.30
N PHE A 30 11.86 -18.25 -11.97
CA PHE A 30 11.22 -19.43 -11.38
C PHE A 30 12.17 -20.34 -10.57
N ALA A 31 13.43 -19.97 -10.35
CA ALA A 31 14.36 -20.78 -9.56
C ALA A 31 13.87 -20.97 -8.11
N LEU A 32 13.37 -19.90 -7.48
CA LEU A 32 12.76 -19.96 -6.14
C LEU A 32 11.49 -20.82 -6.15
N TRP A 33 10.59 -20.60 -7.12
CA TRP A 33 9.35 -21.37 -7.22
C TRP A 33 9.62 -22.87 -7.36
N ARG A 34 10.55 -23.29 -8.25
CA ARG A 34 10.93 -24.70 -8.40
C ARG A 34 11.47 -25.32 -7.11
N ARG A 35 12.20 -24.54 -6.31
CA ARG A 35 12.73 -24.94 -4.99
C ARG A 35 11.60 -25.08 -3.97
N LEU A 36 10.65 -24.15 -3.95
CA LEU A 36 9.46 -24.20 -3.09
C LEU A 36 8.57 -25.41 -3.43
N GLN A 37 8.33 -25.68 -4.72
CA GLN A 37 7.56 -26.88 -5.15
C GLN A 37 8.19 -28.18 -4.66
N LYS A 38 9.53 -28.25 -4.58
CA LYS A 38 10.25 -29.45 -4.17
C LYS A 38 10.38 -29.62 -2.66
N HIS A 39 10.55 -28.53 -1.93
CA HIS A 39 10.96 -28.55 -0.52
C HIS A 39 10.02 -27.79 0.43
N GLY A 40 8.97 -27.14 -0.10
CA GLY A 40 8.07 -26.32 0.69
C GLY A 40 8.72 -25.08 1.27
N ARG A 41 8.06 -24.43 2.22
CA ARG A 41 8.52 -23.19 2.87
C ARG A 41 9.88 -23.33 3.59
N SER A 42 10.28 -24.51 3.98
CA SER A 42 11.60 -24.76 4.59
C SER A 42 12.77 -24.50 3.63
N ALA A 43 12.49 -24.31 2.35
CA ALA A 43 13.49 -23.93 1.35
C ALA A 43 13.84 -22.43 1.36
N LEU A 44 13.03 -21.59 2.01
CA LEU A 44 13.29 -20.15 2.10
C LEU A 44 14.45 -19.87 3.04
N THR A 45 15.31 -18.93 2.65
CA THR A 45 16.35 -18.37 3.52
C THR A 45 15.90 -17.05 4.13
N ALA A 46 16.56 -16.61 5.20
CA ALA A 46 16.22 -15.33 5.84
C ALA A 46 16.43 -14.14 4.89
N GLU A 47 17.41 -14.23 3.98
CA GLU A 47 17.74 -13.19 3.01
C GLU A 47 16.71 -13.08 1.87
N GLU A 48 15.88 -14.11 1.69
CA GLU A 48 14.80 -14.13 0.70
C GLU A 48 13.48 -13.59 1.25
N LEU A 49 13.38 -13.44 2.56
CA LEU A 49 12.26 -12.78 3.21
C LEU A 49 12.44 -11.27 3.13
N SER A 50 11.39 -10.56 2.79
CA SER A 50 11.38 -9.10 2.67
C SER A 50 10.12 -8.51 3.29
N GLY A 51 10.12 -7.17 3.38
CA GLY A 51 9.01 -6.41 3.93
C GLY A 51 9.12 -6.14 5.45
N PRO A 52 8.22 -5.30 5.99
CA PRO A 52 8.35 -4.72 7.34
C PRO A 52 8.24 -5.75 8.48
N ASP A 53 7.67 -6.92 8.26
CA ASP A 53 7.63 -7.99 9.25
C ASP A 53 8.95 -8.76 9.36
N ALA A 54 9.72 -8.85 8.26
CA ALA A 54 11.03 -9.48 8.25
C ALA A 54 12.12 -8.51 8.76
N ASP A 55 12.07 -7.26 8.32
CA ASP A 55 12.93 -6.16 8.76
C ASP A 55 12.11 -4.87 8.79
N PRO A 56 11.88 -4.26 9.98
CA PRO A 56 11.11 -3.01 10.08
C PRO A 56 11.67 -1.81 9.29
N SER A 57 12.93 -1.90 8.83
CA SER A 57 13.54 -0.89 7.97
C SER A 57 13.39 -1.17 6.46
N ASP A 58 12.90 -2.35 6.09
CA ASP A 58 12.69 -2.79 4.71
C ASP A 58 11.22 -2.54 4.30
N VAL A 59 10.83 -1.27 4.26
CA VAL A 59 9.43 -0.86 4.04
C VAL A 59 8.95 -1.22 2.64
N ASP A 60 9.81 -1.01 1.63
CA ASP A 60 9.45 -1.19 0.22
C ASP A 60 9.72 -2.63 -0.28
N GLY A 61 10.30 -3.49 0.56
CA GLY A 61 10.81 -4.78 0.13
C GLY A 61 12.08 -4.67 -0.73
N ARG A 62 12.71 -5.81 -0.97
CA ARG A 62 13.93 -5.86 -1.80
C ARG A 62 13.58 -6.07 -3.26
N LEU A 63 13.65 -4.99 -4.06
CA LEU A 63 13.28 -4.98 -5.48
C LEU A 63 14.05 -5.98 -6.36
N ASP A 64 15.16 -6.53 -5.90
CA ASP A 64 15.97 -7.54 -6.60
C ASP A 64 15.84 -8.95 -6.01
N SER A 65 15.02 -9.12 -4.95
CA SER A 65 14.81 -10.43 -4.33
C SER A 65 14.16 -11.43 -5.28
N ALA A 66 14.40 -12.72 -5.01
CA ALA A 66 13.82 -13.80 -5.82
C ALA A 66 12.28 -13.82 -5.75
N GLY A 67 11.70 -13.46 -4.60
CA GLY A 67 10.26 -13.36 -4.42
C GLY A 67 9.66 -12.22 -5.24
N TRP A 68 10.31 -11.05 -5.23
CA TRP A 68 9.88 -9.89 -6.01
C TRP A 68 9.89 -10.16 -7.52
N LYS A 69 10.93 -10.85 -8.03
CA LYS A 69 10.99 -11.28 -9.44
C LYS A 69 9.87 -12.22 -9.85
N LEU A 70 9.36 -13.04 -8.92
CA LEU A 70 8.21 -13.90 -9.16
C LEU A 70 6.88 -13.14 -9.16
N ASP A 71 6.81 -12.01 -8.48
CA ASP A 71 5.56 -11.27 -8.27
C ASP A 71 4.93 -10.83 -9.59
N LYS A 72 5.73 -10.32 -10.53
CA LYS A 72 5.24 -9.89 -11.85
C LYS A 72 4.46 -10.98 -12.61
N TRP A 73 4.75 -12.25 -12.35
CA TRP A 73 4.11 -13.40 -13.01
C TRP A 73 2.75 -13.78 -12.44
N LYS A 74 2.35 -13.22 -11.28
CA LYS A 74 1.13 -13.61 -10.57
C LYS A 74 -0.12 -12.91 -11.10
N PHE A 75 -0.03 -11.67 -11.54
CA PHE A 75 -1.18 -10.80 -11.79
C PHE A 75 -2.21 -11.40 -12.77
N LEU A 76 -1.81 -11.82 -13.94
CA LEU A 76 -2.73 -12.40 -14.91
C LEU A 76 -3.24 -13.80 -14.53
N PRO A 77 -2.38 -14.73 -14.07
CA PRO A 77 -2.84 -16.02 -13.55
C PRO A 77 -3.79 -15.90 -12.36
N MET A 78 -3.56 -14.94 -11.48
CA MET A 78 -4.44 -14.66 -10.33
C MET A 78 -5.85 -14.25 -10.77
N LEU A 79 -5.98 -13.36 -11.79
CA LEU A 79 -7.28 -13.01 -12.36
C LEU A 79 -8.01 -14.25 -12.91
N LYS A 80 -7.32 -15.03 -13.73
CA LYS A 80 -7.87 -16.27 -14.31
C LYS A 80 -8.36 -17.21 -13.22
N ARG A 81 -7.53 -17.42 -12.19
CA ARG A 81 -7.86 -18.32 -11.10
C ARG A 81 -9.04 -17.82 -10.26
N SER A 82 -9.08 -16.52 -9.98
CA SER A 82 -10.18 -15.91 -9.24
C SER A 82 -11.51 -16.04 -9.99
N LEU A 83 -11.52 -15.79 -11.30
CA LEU A 83 -12.70 -15.97 -12.12
C LEU A 83 -13.18 -17.44 -12.16
N ALA A 84 -12.26 -18.38 -12.27
CA ALA A 84 -12.58 -19.82 -12.31
C ALA A 84 -13.17 -20.33 -10.99
N LEU A 85 -12.70 -19.81 -9.85
CA LEU A 85 -13.17 -20.20 -8.52
C LEU A 85 -14.48 -19.52 -8.13
N TYR A 86 -14.69 -18.29 -8.59
CA TYR A 86 -15.79 -17.43 -8.21
C TYR A 86 -16.48 -16.82 -9.43
N PRO A 87 -17.08 -17.66 -10.32
CA PRO A 87 -17.59 -17.21 -11.62
C PRO A 87 -18.81 -16.28 -11.52
N ASP A 88 -19.49 -16.27 -10.37
CA ASP A 88 -20.71 -15.50 -10.17
C ASP A 88 -20.52 -14.23 -9.34
N MET A 89 -19.27 -13.90 -8.95
CA MET A 89 -18.99 -12.70 -8.17
C MET A 89 -19.05 -11.45 -9.05
N GLU A 90 -19.72 -10.41 -8.56
CA GLU A 90 -19.83 -9.12 -9.25
C GLU A 90 -18.51 -8.33 -9.19
N TRP A 91 -17.74 -8.49 -8.10
CA TRP A 91 -16.55 -7.72 -7.80
C TRP A 91 -15.38 -8.60 -7.37
N PHE A 92 -14.19 -8.20 -7.80
CA PHE A 92 -12.92 -8.78 -7.39
C PHE A 92 -12.05 -7.68 -6.79
N VAL A 93 -11.62 -7.85 -5.55
CA VAL A 93 -10.72 -6.94 -4.82
C VAL A 93 -9.40 -7.64 -4.64
N PHE A 94 -8.35 -7.09 -5.21
CA PHE A 94 -6.99 -7.63 -5.13
C PHE A 94 -6.18 -6.82 -4.14
N VAL A 95 -5.52 -7.50 -3.21
CA VAL A 95 -4.83 -6.92 -2.06
C VAL A 95 -3.53 -7.66 -1.82
N GLU A 96 -2.44 -6.95 -1.57
CA GLU A 96 -1.17 -7.53 -1.15
C GLU A 96 -1.15 -7.81 0.36
N PRO A 97 -0.28 -8.73 0.84
CA PRO A 97 -0.26 -9.14 2.25
C PRO A 97 0.07 -8.03 3.24
N ASP A 98 0.79 -6.99 2.81
CA ASP A 98 1.18 -5.82 3.58
C ASP A 98 0.28 -4.59 3.33
N THR A 99 -0.93 -4.84 2.80
CA THR A 99 -1.95 -3.81 2.54
C THR A 99 -3.13 -3.99 3.47
N HIS A 100 -3.47 -2.97 4.24
CA HIS A 100 -4.72 -2.92 4.99
C HIS A 100 -5.87 -2.46 4.10
N ILE A 101 -7.01 -3.12 4.20
CA ILE A 101 -8.27 -2.76 3.56
C ILE A 101 -9.32 -2.41 4.62
N PHE A 102 -9.87 -1.20 4.55
CA PHE A 102 -11.07 -0.81 5.28
C PHE A 102 -12.30 -1.42 4.60
N TRP A 103 -12.76 -2.57 5.08
CA TRP A 103 -13.86 -3.32 4.47
C TRP A 103 -15.18 -2.58 4.48
N SER A 104 -15.48 -1.83 5.53
CA SER A 104 -16.67 -0.97 5.60
C SER A 104 -16.68 0.06 4.47
N SER A 105 -15.55 0.73 4.25
CA SER A 105 -15.36 1.70 3.18
C SER A 105 -15.45 1.03 1.81
N THR A 106 -14.80 -0.13 1.63
CA THR A 106 -14.84 -0.90 0.38
C THR A 106 -16.26 -1.26 -0.01
N LEU A 107 -17.04 -1.84 0.91
CA LEU A 107 -18.42 -2.21 0.65
C LEU A 107 -19.32 -1.00 0.40
N ALA A 108 -19.09 0.10 1.11
CA ALA A 108 -19.81 1.35 0.87
C ALA A 108 -19.50 1.92 -0.52
N TYR A 109 -18.24 1.85 -0.96
CA TYR A 109 -17.82 2.29 -2.29
C TYR A 109 -18.43 1.44 -3.41
N LEU A 110 -18.34 0.11 -3.30
CA LEU A 110 -18.88 -0.83 -4.30
C LEU A 110 -20.39 -0.61 -4.55
N ARG A 111 -21.17 -0.28 -3.52
CA ARG A 111 -22.58 0.06 -3.66
C ARG A 111 -22.85 1.30 -4.52
N THR A 112 -21.85 2.13 -4.77
CA THR A 112 -21.95 3.32 -5.61
C THR A 112 -21.59 3.08 -7.08
N LEU A 113 -21.04 1.91 -7.40
CA LEU A 113 -20.60 1.51 -8.74
C LEU A 113 -21.60 0.56 -9.39
N ASN A 114 -21.50 0.42 -10.71
CA ASN A 114 -22.32 -0.55 -11.46
C ASN A 114 -21.44 -1.75 -11.86
N PRO A 115 -21.71 -2.98 -11.32
CA PRO A 115 -20.93 -4.16 -11.61
C PRO A 115 -21.06 -4.67 -13.07
N ASP A 116 -22.16 -4.33 -13.75
CA ASP A 116 -22.40 -4.74 -15.15
C ASP A 116 -21.53 -3.99 -16.16
N LYS A 117 -20.90 -2.87 -15.73
CA LYS A 117 -20.01 -2.09 -16.56
C LYS A 117 -18.55 -2.50 -16.34
N PRO A 118 -17.69 -2.36 -17.36
CA PRO A 118 -16.25 -2.48 -17.15
C PRO A 118 -15.79 -1.46 -16.10
N GLN A 119 -15.16 -1.96 -15.03
CA GLN A 119 -14.63 -1.15 -13.93
C GLN A 119 -13.22 -1.64 -13.57
N TYR A 120 -12.27 -0.72 -13.55
CA TYR A 120 -10.95 -0.89 -13.01
C TYR A 120 -10.60 0.32 -12.16
N VAL A 121 -10.47 0.15 -10.86
CA VAL A 121 -10.35 1.24 -9.90
C VAL A 121 -9.15 1.01 -8.99
N GLY A 122 -8.33 2.03 -8.78
CA GLY A 122 -7.17 1.97 -7.90
C GLY A 122 -6.35 3.27 -7.88
N ALA A 123 -5.21 3.24 -7.21
CA ALA A 123 -4.23 4.32 -7.24
C ALA A 123 -3.41 4.23 -8.54
N GLN A 124 -3.39 5.30 -9.32
CA GLN A 124 -2.70 5.33 -10.61
C GLN A 124 -1.19 5.35 -10.45
N MET A 125 -0.55 4.49 -11.24
CA MET A 125 0.87 4.56 -11.59
C MET A 125 1.04 4.66 -13.09
N GLN A 126 2.23 5.09 -13.55
CA GLN A 126 2.55 5.16 -14.97
C GLN A 126 4.01 4.74 -15.20
N ILE A 127 4.22 3.83 -16.14
CA ILE A 127 5.53 3.41 -16.64
C ILE A 127 5.51 3.55 -18.17
N GLY A 128 6.27 4.51 -18.71
CA GLY A 128 6.20 4.85 -20.12
C GLY A 128 4.79 5.28 -20.54
N GLU A 129 4.17 4.54 -21.46
CA GLU A 129 2.80 4.78 -21.92
C GLU A 129 1.74 3.95 -21.16
N SER A 130 2.17 3.01 -20.34
CA SER A 130 1.26 2.14 -19.56
C SER A 130 0.77 2.85 -18.32
N VAL A 131 -0.55 3.04 -18.21
CA VAL A 131 -1.26 3.57 -17.04
C VAL A 131 -2.00 2.41 -16.37
N PHE A 132 -1.77 2.23 -15.07
CA PHE A 132 -2.28 1.09 -14.34
C PHE A 132 -2.52 1.43 -12.87
N ALA A 133 -3.29 0.60 -12.15
CA ALA A 133 -3.38 0.70 -10.70
C ALA A 133 -2.17 0.04 -10.05
N HIS A 134 -1.55 0.72 -9.10
CA HIS A 134 -0.47 0.21 -8.27
C HIS A 134 -0.95 -1.02 -7.49
N GLY A 135 -0.29 -2.17 -7.68
CA GLY A 135 -0.68 -3.45 -7.06
C GLY A 135 -0.76 -3.37 -5.55
N GLY A 136 0.27 -2.82 -4.92
CA GLY A 136 0.35 -2.65 -3.47
C GLY A 136 -0.71 -1.74 -2.86
N SER A 137 -1.27 -0.79 -3.62
CA SER A 137 -2.39 0.05 -3.13
C SER A 137 -3.74 -0.66 -3.13
N ALA A 138 -3.79 -1.92 -3.50
CA ALA A 138 -4.98 -2.66 -3.88
C ALA A 138 -5.68 -2.09 -5.13
N PHE A 139 -6.50 -2.92 -5.77
CA PHE A 139 -7.36 -2.49 -6.88
C PHE A 139 -8.64 -3.32 -6.95
N ILE A 140 -9.64 -2.77 -7.60
CA ILE A 140 -10.96 -3.39 -7.77
C ILE A 140 -11.26 -3.56 -9.25
N LEU A 141 -11.78 -4.73 -9.60
CA LEU A 141 -12.27 -5.04 -10.93
C LEU A 141 -13.73 -5.52 -10.87
N SER A 142 -14.55 -5.09 -11.83
CA SER A 142 -15.85 -5.73 -12.05
C SER A 142 -15.71 -7.10 -12.70
N HIS A 143 -16.72 -7.94 -12.56
CA HIS A 143 -16.78 -9.24 -13.26
C HIS A 143 -16.56 -9.09 -14.77
N THR A 144 -17.21 -8.09 -15.38
CA THR A 144 -17.09 -7.80 -16.82
C THR A 144 -15.64 -7.56 -17.22
N SER A 145 -14.90 -6.77 -16.44
CA SER A 145 -13.48 -6.47 -16.68
C SER A 145 -12.60 -7.69 -16.55
N VAL A 146 -12.77 -8.47 -15.47
CA VAL A 146 -11.98 -9.69 -15.24
C VAL A 146 -12.21 -10.70 -16.37
N ARG A 147 -13.47 -10.92 -16.78
CA ARG A 147 -13.81 -11.85 -17.85
C ARG A 147 -13.18 -11.44 -19.19
N ALA A 148 -13.24 -10.15 -19.54
CA ALA A 148 -12.68 -9.63 -20.79
C ALA A 148 -11.13 -9.74 -20.77
N ALA A 149 -10.49 -9.38 -19.65
CA ALA A 149 -9.04 -9.47 -19.50
C ALA A 149 -8.54 -10.92 -19.56
N VAL A 150 -9.23 -11.85 -18.88
CA VAL A 150 -8.88 -13.28 -18.91
C VAL A 150 -9.04 -13.86 -20.32
N ALA A 151 -10.11 -13.52 -21.04
CA ALA A 151 -10.31 -13.97 -22.42
C ALA A 151 -9.18 -13.50 -23.34
N LEU A 152 -8.78 -12.24 -23.25
CA LEU A 152 -7.69 -11.68 -24.04
C LEU A 152 -6.33 -12.32 -23.67
N PHE A 153 -6.09 -12.53 -22.37
CA PHE A 153 -4.88 -13.19 -21.89
C PHE A 153 -4.77 -14.63 -22.43
N GLU A 154 -5.84 -15.41 -22.35
CA GLU A 154 -5.86 -16.81 -22.83
C GLU A 154 -5.71 -16.87 -24.37
N GLU A 155 -6.33 -15.98 -25.10
CA GLU A 155 -6.22 -15.90 -26.56
C GLU A 155 -4.78 -15.60 -27.02
N GLN A 156 -4.05 -14.77 -26.29
CA GLN A 156 -2.71 -14.30 -26.63
C GLN A 156 -1.68 -14.64 -25.57
N LYS A 157 -1.80 -15.80 -24.93
CA LYS A 157 -1.01 -16.18 -23.75
C LYS A 157 0.48 -16.06 -23.96
N ASP A 158 1.02 -16.63 -25.03
CA ASP A 158 2.46 -16.59 -25.32
C ASP A 158 2.99 -15.15 -25.50
N PHE A 159 2.19 -14.27 -26.10
CA PHE A 159 2.53 -12.87 -26.23
C PHE A 159 2.61 -12.17 -24.88
N TRP A 160 1.59 -12.35 -24.04
CA TRP A 160 1.55 -11.70 -22.75
C TRP A 160 2.59 -12.23 -21.77
N GLU A 161 2.85 -13.54 -21.76
CA GLU A 161 3.92 -14.12 -20.98
C GLU A 161 5.30 -13.63 -21.44
N SER A 162 5.51 -13.39 -22.75
CA SER A 162 6.73 -12.76 -23.24
C SER A 162 6.85 -11.29 -22.80
N MET A 163 5.75 -10.56 -22.74
CA MET A 163 5.74 -9.17 -22.23
C MET A 163 6.07 -9.14 -20.72
N ILE A 164 5.52 -10.06 -19.91
CA ILE A 164 5.85 -10.20 -18.48
C ILE A 164 7.34 -10.47 -18.30
N ASP A 165 7.92 -11.37 -19.09
CA ASP A 165 9.35 -11.71 -19.00
C ASP A 165 10.24 -10.49 -19.21
N GLN A 166 9.90 -9.63 -20.16
CA GLN A 166 10.66 -8.44 -20.53
C GLN A 166 10.42 -7.23 -19.62
N HIS A 167 9.40 -7.27 -18.76
CA HIS A 167 9.02 -6.16 -17.88
C HIS A 167 9.30 -6.50 -16.43
N TRP A 168 9.51 -5.48 -15.59
CA TRP A 168 9.75 -5.66 -14.16
C TRP A 168 8.47 -5.57 -13.32
N ALA A 169 7.44 -4.88 -13.78
CA ALA A 169 6.19 -4.62 -13.07
C ALA A 169 5.02 -5.40 -13.68
N GLY A 170 4.48 -6.36 -12.95
CA GLY A 170 3.37 -7.20 -13.42
C GLY A 170 2.03 -6.49 -13.45
N ASP A 171 1.80 -5.56 -12.55
CA ASP A 171 0.63 -4.68 -12.49
C ASP A 171 0.53 -3.74 -13.71
N SER A 172 1.68 -3.30 -14.25
CA SER A 172 1.74 -2.55 -15.51
C SER A 172 1.24 -3.40 -16.69
N ILE A 173 1.67 -4.66 -16.79
CA ILE A 173 1.19 -5.58 -17.83
C ILE A 173 -0.30 -5.88 -17.65
N LEU A 174 -0.77 -6.06 -16.42
CA LEU A 174 -2.21 -6.19 -16.13
C LEU A 174 -2.98 -4.96 -16.62
N GLY A 175 -2.50 -3.74 -16.37
CA GLY A 175 -3.11 -2.51 -16.87
C GLY A 175 -3.22 -2.47 -18.39
N ASP A 176 -2.18 -2.92 -19.10
CA ASP A 176 -2.20 -3.01 -20.56
C ASP A 176 -3.20 -4.06 -21.09
N VAL A 177 -3.32 -5.21 -20.43
CA VAL A 177 -4.34 -6.22 -20.78
C VAL A 177 -5.74 -5.67 -20.56
N LEU A 178 -5.99 -5.02 -19.42
CA LEU A 178 -7.29 -4.41 -19.10
C LEU A 178 -7.66 -3.33 -20.13
N ARG A 179 -6.75 -2.41 -20.43
CA ARG A 179 -6.96 -1.37 -21.42
C ARG A 179 -7.25 -1.96 -22.81
N LYS A 180 -6.47 -2.94 -23.26
CA LYS A 180 -6.68 -3.61 -24.55
C LYS A 180 -7.98 -4.43 -24.59
N SER A 181 -8.46 -4.92 -23.46
CA SER A 181 -9.75 -5.60 -23.34
C SER A 181 -10.94 -4.65 -23.15
N GLY A 182 -10.71 -3.33 -23.19
CA GLY A 182 -11.76 -2.30 -23.16
C GLY A 182 -12.09 -1.76 -21.77
N THR A 183 -11.18 -1.93 -20.78
CA THR A 183 -11.37 -1.39 -19.45
C THR A 183 -10.26 -0.37 -19.11
N GLU A 184 -10.63 0.89 -18.97
CA GLU A 184 -9.73 1.97 -18.57
C GLU A 184 -9.68 2.10 -17.05
N LEU A 185 -8.53 2.59 -16.51
CA LEU A 185 -8.37 2.86 -15.09
C LEU A 185 -9.13 4.09 -14.65
N THR A 186 -9.92 3.96 -13.59
CA THR A 186 -10.40 5.08 -12.78
C THR A 186 -9.37 5.37 -11.68
N TRP A 187 -8.71 6.51 -11.79
CA TRP A 187 -7.77 6.96 -10.75
C TRP A 187 -8.52 7.43 -9.50
N ALA A 188 -8.57 6.58 -8.50
CA ALA A 188 -9.34 6.80 -7.28
C ALA A 188 -8.48 7.27 -6.08
N TRP A 189 -7.38 8.00 -6.34
CA TRP A 189 -6.66 8.69 -5.27
C TRP A 189 -7.46 9.90 -4.75
N PRO A 190 -7.51 10.16 -3.43
CA PRO A 190 -6.79 9.50 -2.35
C PRO A 190 -7.53 8.34 -1.67
N THR A 191 -8.64 7.88 -2.23
CA THR A 191 -9.42 6.76 -1.67
C THR A 191 -8.60 5.46 -1.59
N PHE A 192 -7.77 5.20 -2.61
CA PHE A 192 -6.75 4.15 -2.61
C PHE A 192 -5.38 4.79 -2.35
N GLN A 193 -4.66 4.30 -1.35
CA GLN A 193 -3.43 4.91 -0.88
C GLN A 193 -2.26 3.94 -0.90
N GLY A 194 -1.15 4.34 -1.56
CA GLY A 194 0.11 3.58 -1.62
C GLY A 194 1.03 3.79 -0.43
N MET A 195 0.65 4.64 0.53
CA MET A 195 1.44 4.91 1.73
C MET A 195 0.74 4.40 2.98
N LYS A 196 1.52 4.10 4.01
CA LYS A 196 0.97 3.85 5.36
C LYS A 196 0.41 5.15 5.97
N PRO A 197 -0.61 5.06 6.84
CA PRO A 197 -1.25 6.25 7.43
C PRO A 197 -0.26 7.17 8.18
N GLY A 198 0.80 6.58 8.75
CA GLY A 198 1.84 7.33 9.46
C GLY A 198 2.70 8.24 8.58
N ALA A 199 2.75 7.99 7.27
CA ALA A 199 3.54 8.77 6.31
C ALA A 199 2.75 9.88 5.61
N ILE A 200 1.42 9.82 5.65
CA ILE A 200 0.53 10.74 4.93
C ILE A 200 0.66 12.17 5.48
N ASP A 201 0.68 13.13 4.57
CA ASP A 201 0.50 14.55 4.85
C ASP A 201 -0.99 14.91 4.80
N TYR A 202 -1.64 14.87 5.96
CA TYR A 202 -3.07 15.18 6.05
C TYR A 202 -3.39 16.68 5.96
N ALA A 203 -2.39 17.57 6.07
CA ALA A 203 -2.59 19.00 6.13
C ALA A 203 -2.55 19.68 4.76
N THR A 204 -1.79 19.14 3.82
CA THR A 204 -1.55 19.76 2.52
C THR A 204 -2.62 19.37 1.49
N VAL A 205 -2.80 20.22 0.48
CA VAL A 205 -3.61 19.95 -0.72
C VAL A 205 -2.70 19.42 -1.81
N ASP A 206 -3.05 18.28 -2.38
CA ASP A 206 -2.37 17.67 -3.51
C ASP A 206 -3.39 17.30 -4.61
N TYR A 207 -3.05 17.52 -5.88
CA TYR A 207 -3.97 17.33 -7.03
C TYR A 207 -5.36 17.97 -6.80
N ASP A 208 -5.40 19.17 -6.26
CA ASP A 208 -6.63 19.91 -5.89
C ASP A 208 -7.54 19.17 -4.88
N LYS A 209 -7.02 18.16 -4.20
CA LYS A 209 -7.72 17.38 -3.18
C LYS A 209 -7.03 17.52 -1.83
N ARG A 210 -7.84 17.68 -0.80
CA ARG A 210 -7.40 17.57 0.57
C ARG A 210 -7.67 16.15 1.04
N GLU A 211 -6.64 15.30 1.04
CA GLU A 211 -6.73 13.87 1.36
C GLU A 211 -7.51 13.61 2.64
N TYR A 212 -7.23 14.40 3.67
CA TYR A 212 -7.91 14.35 4.98
C TYR A 212 -9.43 14.22 4.91
N CYS A 213 -10.08 14.77 3.88
CA CYS A 213 -11.54 14.82 3.78
C CYS A 213 -12.16 13.61 3.06
N TYR A 214 -11.37 12.86 2.31
CA TYR A 214 -11.86 11.75 1.49
C TYR A 214 -12.03 10.45 2.29
N PRO A 215 -12.94 9.56 1.84
CA PRO A 215 -12.99 8.18 2.32
C PRO A 215 -11.68 7.45 2.00
N VAL A 216 -11.27 6.51 2.86
CA VAL A 216 -10.10 5.66 2.65
C VAL A 216 -10.52 4.21 2.50
N ILE A 217 -9.94 3.50 1.52
CA ILE A 217 -10.13 2.07 1.27
C ILE A 217 -8.87 1.30 1.63
N SER A 218 -7.69 1.77 1.21
CA SER A 218 -6.45 1.01 1.38
C SER A 218 -5.33 1.83 2.00
N SER A 219 -4.37 1.14 2.61
CA SER A 219 -3.08 1.67 3.04
C SER A 219 -2.03 0.56 2.88
N HIS A 220 -0.89 0.89 2.25
CA HIS A 220 0.16 -0.06 1.89
C HIS A 220 1.41 0.06 2.79
N HIS A 221 2.38 -0.85 2.62
CA HIS A 221 3.62 -0.95 3.41
C HIS A 221 3.39 -1.16 4.93
N MET A 222 2.33 -1.90 5.25
CA MET A 222 1.91 -2.16 6.62
C MET A 222 2.53 -3.45 7.16
N SER A 223 3.09 -3.40 8.35
CA SER A 223 3.38 -4.64 9.10
C SER A 223 2.08 -5.33 9.52
N SER A 224 2.16 -6.63 9.79
CA SER A 224 1.02 -7.42 10.28
C SER A 224 0.40 -6.81 11.54
N LYS A 225 1.24 -6.24 12.43
CA LYS A 225 0.79 -5.55 13.63
C LYS A 225 0.01 -4.27 13.32
N GLU A 226 0.49 -3.46 12.39
CA GLU A 226 -0.20 -2.23 11.97
C GLU A 226 -1.54 -2.55 11.30
N ILE A 227 -1.61 -3.63 10.50
CA ILE A 227 -2.85 -4.13 9.91
C ILE A 227 -3.85 -4.52 11.01
N GLU A 228 -3.41 -5.27 12.02
CA GLU A 228 -4.25 -5.64 13.17
C GLU A 228 -4.76 -4.40 13.94
N GLU A 229 -3.89 -3.43 14.20
CA GLU A 229 -4.25 -2.19 14.87
C GLU A 229 -5.30 -1.38 14.09
N LEU A 230 -5.16 -1.25 12.76
CA LEU A 230 -6.15 -0.57 11.91
C LEU A 230 -7.46 -1.35 11.81
N TRP A 231 -7.40 -2.68 11.75
CA TRP A 231 -8.58 -3.52 11.81
C TRP A 231 -9.37 -3.30 13.10
N LEU A 232 -8.68 -3.30 14.25
CA LEU A 232 -9.32 -3.03 15.56
C LEU A 232 -9.90 -1.62 15.60
N PHE A 233 -9.18 -0.63 15.06
CA PHE A 233 -9.71 0.74 14.91
C PHE A 233 -11.00 0.77 14.11
N GLU A 234 -11.05 0.10 12.94
CA GLU A 234 -12.26 0.03 12.11
C GLU A 234 -13.42 -0.63 12.84
N GLN A 235 -13.18 -1.75 13.56
CA GLN A 235 -14.23 -2.42 14.35
C GLN A 235 -14.85 -1.48 15.40
N VAL A 236 -14.01 -0.76 16.13
CA VAL A 236 -14.46 0.22 17.14
C VAL A 236 -15.22 1.38 16.48
N TRP A 237 -14.74 1.84 15.31
CA TRP A 237 -15.37 2.91 14.55
C TRP A 237 -16.77 2.52 14.08
N MET A 238 -16.90 1.34 13.48
CA MET A 238 -18.19 0.81 13.02
C MET A 238 -19.17 0.55 14.16
N ALA A 239 -18.68 0.05 15.30
CA ALA A 239 -19.52 -0.18 16.49
C ALA A 239 -20.13 1.12 17.07
N ARG A 240 -19.59 2.28 16.71
CA ARG A 240 -20.14 3.60 17.07
C ARG A 240 -21.22 4.11 16.09
N GLY A 241 -21.58 3.30 15.09
CA GLY A 241 -22.65 3.61 14.14
C GLY A 241 -22.20 4.42 12.91
N HIS A 242 -20.90 4.40 12.57
CA HIS A 242 -20.40 5.00 11.35
C HIS A 242 -20.50 4.02 10.18
N ASP A 243 -20.74 4.53 8.95
CA ASP A 243 -20.93 3.70 7.77
C ASP A 243 -19.63 3.34 7.06
N PHE A 244 -18.60 4.17 7.18
CA PHE A 244 -17.27 3.98 6.58
C PHE A 244 -16.22 4.87 7.26
N VAL A 245 -14.96 4.70 6.87
CA VAL A 245 -13.81 5.42 7.43
C VAL A 245 -13.32 6.48 6.44
N ARG A 246 -12.95 7.66 6.94
CA ARG A 246 -12.26 8.72 6.18
C ARG A 246 -10.83 8.87 6.67
N HIS A 247 -9.98 9.49 5.87
CA HIS A 247 -8.62 9.81 6.28
C HIS A 247 -8.56 10.62 7.58
N ARG A 248 -9.47 11.60 7.78
CA ARG A 248 -9.57 12.36 9.04
C ARG A 248 -9.86 11.49 10.26
N ASP A 249 -10.62 10.43 10.08
CA ASP A 249 -10.99 9.54 11.18
C ASP A 249 -9.79 8.70 11.60
N VAL A 250 -8.99 8.25 10.62
CA VAL A 250 -7.68 7.61 10.85
C VAL A 250 -6.72 8.59 11.51
N PHE A 251 -6.63 9.84 11.02
CA PHE A 251 -5.75 10.85 11.60
C PHE A 251 -6.07 11.09 13.08
N HIS A 252 -7.32 11.38 13.42
CA HIS A 252 -7.71 11.67 14.81
C HIS A 252 -7.78 10.45 15.71
N GLY A 253 -8.25 9.30 15.18
CA GLY A 253 -8.51 8.10 15.98
C GLY A 253 -7.33 7.13 16.07
N TYR A 254 -6.40 7.17 15.13
CA TYR A 254 -5.25 6.25 15.09
C TYR A 254 -3.90 7.01 15.16
N ILE A 255 -3.66 8.01 14.32
CA ILE A 255 -2.36 8.69 14.22
C ILE A 255 -2.10 9.61 15.42
N MET A 256 -3.01 10.51 15.74
CA MET A 256 -2.84 11.48 16.82
C MET A 256 -2.63 10.83 18.20
N PRO A 257 -3.35 9.76 18.59
CA PRO A 257 -3.07 9.03 19.83
C PRO A 257 -1.65 8.46 19.87
N GLN A 258 -1.15 7.93 18.76
CA GLN A 258 0.18 7.36 18.67
C GLN A 258 1.29 8.43 18.73
N ILE A 259 1.10 9.60 18.10
CA ILE A 259 2.02 10.74 18.24
C ILE A 259 2.11 11.18 19.71
N ARG A 260 0.96 11.34 20.39
CA ARG A 260 0.93 11.70 21.82
C ARG A 260 1.65 10.68 22.71
N LEU A 261 1.48 9.40 22.43
CA LEU A 261 2.13 8.32 23.18
C LEU A 261 3.66 8.33 23.00
N ARG A 262 4.15 8.71 21.82
CA ARG A 262 5.61 8.78 21.53
C ARG A 262 6.24 10.05 22.11
N GLY A 263 5.49 11.13 22.18
CA GLY A 263 5.92 12.38 22.82
C GLY A 263 7.06 13.11 22.10
N ASP A 264 7.88 13.80 22.87
CA ASP A 264 8.93 14.69 22.38
C ASP A 264 10.33 14.06 22.31
N ASN A 265 10.46 12.77 22.54
CA ASN A 265 11.72 12.03 22.48
C ASN A 265 11.48 10.55 22.16
N ARG A 266 11.66 10.18 20.92
CA ARG A 266 11.54 8.79 20.46
C ARG A 266 12.82 8.35 19.75
N ALA A 267 13.51 7.37 20.31
CA ALA A 267 14.67 6.72 19.68
C ALA A 267 14.22 5.67 18.64
N HIS A 268 15.08 5.43 17.66
CA HIS A 268 14.87 4.48 16.57
C HIS A 268 13.55 4.70 15.83
N TRP A 269 13.28 5.96 15.55
CA TRP A 269 12.04 6.39 14.92
C TRP A 269 12.30 7.59 14.01
N ASN A 270 11.88 7.50 12.75
CA ASN A 270 11.86 8.62 11.81
C ASN A 270 10.42 9.11 11.64
N ASN A 271 10.14 10.31 12.14
CA ASN A 271 8.83 10.92 11.95
C ASN A 271 8.69 11.68 10.63
N LEU A 272 9.60 11.44 9.68
CA LEU A 272 9.59 12.04 8.33
C LEU A 272 9.62 13.57 8.35
N SER A 273 10.46 14.15 9.22
CA SER A 273 10.63 15.60 9.33
C SER A 273 11.38 16.22 8.16
N GLY A 274 11.98 15.43 7.29
CA GLY A 274 12.67 15.89 6.10
C GLY A 274 13.82 14.96 5.70
N ASP A 275 14.49 15.32 4.60
CA ASP A 275 15.68 14.63 4.11
C ASP A 275 16.92 15.04 4.90
N PHE A 276 17.62 14.07 5.47
CA PHE A 276 18.82 14.31 6.26
C PHE A 276 20.01 14.79 5.42
N ASP A 277 20.09 14.47 4.14
CA ASP A 277 21.18 14.92 3.26
C ASP A 277 21.18 16.43 3.09
N ASN A 278 19.99 17.04 3.10
CA ASN A 278 19.77 18.47 3.00
C ASN A 278 19.50 19.15 4.35
N ALA A 279 19.56 18.41 5.46
CA ALA A 279 19.24 18.91 6.78
C ALA A 279 20.38 19.74 7.38
N MET A 280 20.04 20.61 8.33
CA MET A 280 21.00 21.50 9.01
C MET A 280 21.83 20.73 10.04
N ASP A 281 23.10 21.09 10.20
CA ASP A 281 23.93 20.55 11.28
C ASP A 281 23.40 20.98 12.65
N ALA A 282 23.39 20.05 13.60
CA ALA A 282 23.00 20.33 14.99
C ALA A 282 23.94 19.64 16.00
N GLN A 283 24.08 20.26 17.16
CA GLN A 283 24.84 19.70 18.28
C GLN A 283 23.95 18.72 19.07
N GLY A 284 23.74 17.53 18.48
CA GLY A 284 22.93 16.48 19.09
C GLY A 284 21.42 16.70 18.99
N PHE A 285 20.68 15.72 19.46
CA PHE A 285 19.21 15.71 19.45
C PHE A 285 18.61 16.91 20.25
N VAL A 286 19.22 17.26 21.39
CA VAL A 286 18.77 18.41 22.20
C VAL A 286 18.91 19.72 21.44
N GLY A 287 19.99 19.88 20.67
CA GLY A 287 20.18 21.05 19.80
C GLY A 287 19.13 21.13 18.68
N CYS A 288 18.79 19.98 18.08
CA CYS A 288 17.73 19.86 17.08
C CYS A 288 16.36 20.25 17.67
N ARG A 289 16.00 19.70 18.83
CA ARG A 289 14.77 20.07 19.56
C ARG A 289 14.69 21.57 19.87
N TRP A 290 15.78 22.16 20.33
CA TRP A 290 15.83 23.59 20.62
C TRP A 290 15.56 24.42 19.37
N ARG A 291 16.14 24.05 18.23
CA ARG A 291 15.90 24.72 16.94
C ARG A 291 14.42 24.66 16.53
N CYS A 292 13.78 23.50 16.66
CA CYS A 292 12.37 23.38 16.39
C CYS A 292 11.52 24.26 17.32
N ARG A 293 11.81 24.29 18.62
CA ARG A 293 11.10 25.12 19.59
C ARG A 293 11.21 26.63 19.30
N THR A 294 12.36 27.07 18.82
CA THR A 294 12.60 28.48 18.47
C THR A 294 12.08 28.86 17.09
N ASN A 295 11.79 27.88 16.21
CA ASN A 295 11.13 28.11 14.94
C ASN A 295 9.60 28.02 15.14
N ALA A 296 8.88 29.12 14.89
CA ALA A 296 7.45 29.23 15.17
C ALA A 296 6.59 28.26 14.33
N THR A 297 7.03 27.86 13.13
CA THR A 297 6.30 26.97 12.24
C THR A 297 6.61 25.48 12.46
N CYS A 298 7.74 25.16 13.12
CA CYS A 298 8.15 23.76 13.32
C CYS A 298 7.18 23.03 14.26
N VAL A 299 6.67 21.87 13.84
CA VAL A 299 5.80 21.01 14.66
C VAL A 299 6.45 19.68 15.04
N GLN A 300 7.45 19.27 14.28
CA GLN A 300 8.22 18.03 14.56
C GLN A 300 9.64 18.12 14.02
N TYR A 301 10.49 17.31 14.57
CA TYR A 301 11.91 17.28 14.26
C TYR A 301 12.47 15.87 14.36
N SER A 302 13.50 15.59 13.56
CA SER A 302 14.29 14.34 13.63
C SER A 302 15.77 14.64 13.55
N PHE A 303 16.57 13.78 14.16
CA PHE A 303 18.03 13.92 14.26
C PHE A 303 18.69 12.60 13.92
N LYS A 304 19.66 12.64 13.01
CA LYS A 304 20.51 11.52 12.61
C LYS A 304 21.88 12.06 12.17
N ASP A 305 22.98 11.41 12.53
CA ASP A 305 24.35 11.68 12.02
C ASP A 305 24.73 13.17 12.06
N SER A 306 24.44 13.85 13.19
CA SER A 306 24.65 15.29 13.38
C SER A 306 23.76 16.21 12.53
N LYS A 307 22.79 15.67 11.82
CA LYS A 307 21.81 16.39 11.01
C LYS A 307 20.46 16.53 11.73
N CYS A 308 19.84 17.70 11.57
CA CYS A 308 18.54 18.06 12.15
C CYS A 308 17.54 18.40 11.04
N ALA A 309 16.57 17.55 10.81
CA ALA A 309 15.45 17.80 9.91
C ALA A 309 14.25 18.30 10.72
N MET A 310 13.47 19.22 10.13
CA MET A 310 12.30 19.85 10.77
C MET A 310 11.20 20.07 9.73
N THR A 311 9.94 19.97 10.17
CA THR A 311 8.77 20.26 9.32
C THR A 311 7.65 20.93 10.11
N ASP A 312 6.74 21.57 9.39
CA ASP A 312 5.48 22.14 9.85
C ASP A 312 4.29 21.20 9.66
N VAL A 313 4.52 20.01 9.12
CA VAL A 313 3.50 18.97 8.87
C VAL A 313 3.62 17.86 9.91
N PRO A 314 2.55 17.52 10.65
CA PRO A 314 2.56 16.43 11.61
C PRO A 314 2.41 15.06 10.89
N ARG A 315 3.41 14.19 11.04
CA ARG A 315 3.41 12.80 10.63
C ARG A 315 3.79 11.90 11.79
N LEU A 316 3.26 10.68 11.81
CA LEU A 316 3.67 9.67 12.79
C LEU A 316 5.04 9.10 12.43
N GLY A 317 5.25 8.83 11.14
CA GLY A 317 6.47 8.19 10.65
C GLY A 317 6.51 6.69 10.94
N GLU A 318 7.75 6.16 11.01
CA GLU A 318 8.03 4.73 11.06
C GLU A 318 9.30 4.40 11.84
N TYR A 319 9.52 3.12 12.11
CA TYR A 319 10.76 2.66 12.70
C TYR A 319 11.93 2.92 11.75
N GLN A 320 12.96 3.57 12.26
CA GLN A 320 14.26 3.68 11.58
C GLN A 320 15.37 3.69 12.61
N ARG A 321 16.28 2.73 12.49
CA ARG A 321 17.40 2.59 13.40
C ARG A 321 18.27 3.85 13.41
N ASP A 322 18.74 4.24 14.60
CA ASP A 322 19.66 5.36 14.84
C ASP A 322 19.11 6.76 14.46
N VAL A 323 17.79 6.88 14.25
CA VAL A 323 17.07 8.15 14.17
C VAL A 323 16.41 8.47 15.50
N TYR A 324 16.45 9.73 15.90
CA TYR A 324 15.76 10.26 17.08
C TYR A 324 14.74 11.29 16.63
N SER A 325 13.52 11.17 17.07
CA SER A 325 12.43 12.06 16.66
C SER A 325 11.65 12.63 17.84
N GLY A 326 11.01 13.79 17.62
CA GLY A 326 10.14 14.40 18.58
C GLY A 326 9.10 15.31 17.94
N TRP A 327 8.06 15.61 18.70
CA TRP A 327 6.93 16.45 18.29
C TRP A 327 6.71 17.58 19.30
N GLU A 328 6.43 18.78 18.82
CA GLU A 328 5.90 19.88 19.62
C GLU A 328 4.37 19.69 19.75
N LEU A 329 3.97 18.84 20.70
CA LEU A 329 2.62 18.29 20.82
C LEU A 329 1.52 19.36 20.86
N GLY A 330 1.81 20.52 21.47
CA GLY A 330 0.88 21.65 21.49
C GLY A 330 0.59 22.19 20.09
N ARG A 331 1.63 22.31 19.25
CA ARG A 331 1.51 22.78 17.88
C ARG A 331 0.85 21.74 16.95
N VAL A 332 1.22 20.46 17.15
CA VAL A 332 0.54 19.34 16.45
C VAL A 332 -0.95 19.35 16.75
N GLN A 333 -1.33 19.53 18.03
CA GLN A 333 -2.74 19.61 18.42
C GLN A 333 -3.43 20.85 17.84
N GLN A 334 -2.74 22.00 17.76
CA GLN A 334 -3.27 23.19 17.13
C GLN A 334 -3.57 22.97 15.66
N ILE A 335 -2.62 22.39 14.89
CA ILE A 335 -2.87 22.03 13.48
C ILE A 335 -4.07 21.11 13.34
N ALA A 336 -4.16 20.07 14.17
CA ALA A 336 -5.28 19.13 14.14
C ALA A 336 -6.64 19.81 14.42
N ASN A 337 -6.66 20.85 15.28
CA ASN A 337 -7.87 21.61 15.58
C ASN A 337 -8.19 22.63 14.47
N ASP A 338 -7.18 23.20 13.83
CA ASP A 338 -7.31 24.25 12.82
C ASP A 338 -7.56 23.68 11.41
N MET A 339 -7.50 22.38 11.25
CA MET A 339 -7.87 21.75 9.97
C MET A 339 -9.27 22.20 9.58
N ALA A 340 -9.36 22.91 8.45
CA ALA A 340 -10.63 23.44 7.96
C ALA A 340 -11.65 22.31 7.78
N PRO A 341 -12.93 22.55 8.10
CA PRO A 341 -13.97 21.55 7.96
C PRO A 341 -14.01 20.99 6.53
N CYS A 342 -14.31 19.71 6.42
CA CYS A 342 -14.51 19.07 5.14
C CYS A 342 -15.86 19.50 4.54
N GLY A 343 -15.89 19.62 3.21
CA GLY A 343 -17.12 19.76 2.45
C GLY A 343 -17.85 18.41 2.29
N ASN A 344 -18.46 18.23 1.14
CA ASN A 344 -19.16 16.98 0.77
C ASN A 344 -18.27 16.08 -0.09
N GLU A 345 -16.97 15.97 0.24
CA GLU A 345 -16.06 15.08 -0.46
C GLU A 345 -16.57 13.63 -0.36
N GLY A 346 -16.84 13.06 -1.52
CA GLY A 346 -17.38 11.73 -1.67
C GLY A 346 -16.38 10.75 -2.29
N TRP A 347 -16.91 9.65 -2.77
CA TRP A 347 -16.14 8.66 -3.50
C TRP A 347 -15.67 9.19 -4.86
N ILE A 348 -14.43 8.91 -5.21
CA ILE A 348 -13.91 9.13 -6.58
C ILE A 348 -14.46 8.04 -7.49
N LYS A 349 -15.04 8.45 -8.62
CA LYS A 349 -15.70 7.54 -9.58
C LYS A 349 -15.19 7.79 -10.98
#